data_57798b5bf14c5188e6dca45601ee8599
#
_entry.id   57798b5bf14c5188e6dca45601ee8599
#
_cell.length_a   1.000
_cell.length_b   1.000
_cell.length_c   1.000
_cell.angle_alpha   90.00
_cell.angle_beta   90.00
_cell.angle_gamma   90.00
#
_symmetry.space_group_name_H-M   'P 1'
#
loop_
_entity.id
_entity.type
_entity.pdbx_description
1 polymer ?
#
loop_
_entity_poly.entity_id
_entity_poly.type
_entity_poly.pdbx_seq_one_letter_code
_entity_poly.pdbx_strand_id
1 'polypeptide(L)'
;MFLLFVSSAASPRVNRLSPAMRFISLQSGSNGNCFYVETKSTRLLVDAGISARQAACRLAATGREIQAVDALFISHDHSDHARSMGTYHRRFNIPVYATEKTLQAIHRRSRQGVLREVHTFRSGSNIHFRELTIESVCTPHDGVDGVAFIIDDGLCRLGIFTDLGHVFAGLAECIETLDAIVIESNYDSQMLEHGPYPADLKNRIRGPGGHLSNLEAAELLATLNQNNLQWVCLAHLSEKNNHAQLALRTHQEILGKTIPLYVADRYQESECIEILPSVSNTP
;
A
#
# COMPACT_ATOMS: atom_id res chain seq x y z
N MET A 1 -26.34 53.87 -28.08
CA MET A 1 -26.06 53.04 -26.93
C MET A 1 -25.92 51.60 -27.36
N PHE A 2 -24.69 51.21 -27.74
CA PHE A 2 -24.40 49.89 -28.33
C PHE A 2 -24.00 48.95 -27.19
N LEU A 3 -24.77 47.88 -26.99
CA LEU A 3 -24.45 46.77 -26.07
C LEU A 3 -23.51 45.80 -26.81
N LEU A 4 -22.27 45.73 -26.33
CA LEU A 4 -21.30 44.70 -26.71
C LEU A 4 -21.63 43.41 -25.97
N PHE A 5 -22.06 42.38 -26.69
CA PHE A 5 -22.11 41.00 -26.20
C PHE A 5 -20.68 40.46 -26.19
N VAL A 6 -20.12 40.23 -24.99
CA VAL A 6 -18.90 39.47 -24.83
C VAL A 6 -19.28 37.99 -24.84
N SER A 7 -18.95 37.31 -25.91
CA SER A 7 -19.04 35.86 -26.03
C SER A 7 -18.01 35.24 -25.13
N SER A 8 -18.47 34.56 -24.06
CA SER A 8 -17.63 33.71 -23.21
C SER A 8 -17.23 32.48 -24.02
N ALA A 9 -16.01 32.47 -24.51
CA ALA A 9 -15.42 31.27 -25.10
C ALA A 9 -15.25 30.22 -24.00
N ALA A 10 -16.02 29.12 -24.11
CA ALA A 10 -15.83 27.95 -23.26
C ALA A 10 -14.42 27.40 -23.51
N SER A 11 -13.61 27.35 -22.44
CA SER A 11 -12.33 26.66 -22.48
C SER A 11 -12.52 25.22 -22.93
N PRO A 12 -11.64 24.68 -23.78
CA PRO A 12 -11.75 23.30 -24.21
C PRO A 12 -11.68 22.39 -22.99
N ARG A 13 -12.69 21.54 -22.82
CA ARG A 13 -12.64 20.46 -21.81
C ARG A 13 -11.47 19.55 -22.19
N VAL A 14 -10.38 19.66 -21.45
CA VAL A 14 -9.33 18.65 -21.49
C VAL A 14 -10.02 17.33 -21.20
N ASN A 15 -9.97 16.41 -22.14
CA ASN A 15 -10.51 15.06 -22.00
C ASN A 15 -9.64 14.35 -20.95
N ARG A 16 -9.96 14.51 -19.68
CA ARG A 16 -9.24 13.78 -18.61
C ARG A 16 -9.61 12.32 -18.77
N LEU A 17 -8.62 11.48 -19.00
CA LEU A 17 -8.80 10.03 -18.92
C LEU A 17 -9.42 9.71 -17.57
N SER A 18 -10.43 8.84 -17.55
CA SER A 18 -10.96 8.33 -16.28
C SER A 18 -9.88 7.50 -15.60
N PRO A 19 -9.71 7.63 -14.27
CA PRO A 19 -8.73 6.83 -13.56
C PRO A 19 -9.07 5.34 -13.71
N ALA A 20 -8.05 4.53 -13.98
CA ALA A 20 -8.18 3.08 -14.04
C ALA A 20 -8.29 2.50 -12.64
N MET A 21 -7.46 3.00 -11.71
CA MET A 21 -7.40 2.53 -10.32
C MET A 21 -7.36 3.70 -9.34
N ARG A 22 -7.88 3.49 -8.13
CA ARG A 22 -7.82 4.43 -7.02
C ARG A 22 -7.29 3.75 -5.78
N PHE A 23 -6.52 4.50 -5.02
CA PHE A 23 -5.89 4.05 -3.79
C PHE A 23 -6.27 4.97 -2.62
N ILE A 24 -6.50 4.37 -1.45
CA ILE A 24 -6.67 5.08 -0.17
C ILE A 24 -5.91 4.29 0.89
N SER A 25 -4.95 4.94 1.56
CA SER A 25 -4.45 4.41 2.83
C SER A 25 -5.47 4.68 3.92
N LEU A 26 -6.10 3.65 4.46
CA LEU A 26 -7.00 3.83 5.60
C LEU A 26 -6.19 4.06 6.88
N GLN A 27 -5.03 3.45 7.00
CA GLN A 27 -4.03 3.65 8.04
C GLN A 27 -2.74 2.96 7.65
N SER A 28 -1.57 3.48 8.08
CA SER A 28 -0.31 2.79 7.90
C SER A 28 0.67 3.05 9.05
N GLY A 29 1.29 1.98 9.54
CA GLY A 29 2.30 1.98 10.60
C GLY A 29 2.14 0.79 11.56
N SER A 30 3.08 0.61 12.48
CA SER A 30 3.13 -0.51 13.44
C SER A 30 1.90 -0.62 14.38
N ASN A 31 1.01 0.37 14.37
CA ASN A 31 -0.28 0.32 15.09
C ASN A 31 -1.43 -0.19 14.22
N GLY A 32 -1.20 -0.48 12.94
CA GLY A 32 -2.14 -1.13 12.03
C GLY A 32 -2.07 -0.60 10.61
N ASN A 33 -2.05 -1.52 9.67
CA ASN A 33 -2.05 -1.25 8.24
C ASN A 33 -3.37 -1.71 7.63
N CYS A 34 -3.93 -0.92 6.75
CA CYS A 34 -5.11 -1.25 5.96
C CYS A 34 -5.17 -0.32 4.76
N PHE A 35 -5.11 -0.89 3.57
CA PHE A 35 -5.15 -0.15 2.31
C PHE A 35 -6.37 -0.55 1.50
N TYR A 36 -6.98 0.42 0.84
CA TYR A 36 -8.12 0.20 -0.03
C TYR A 36 -7.74 0.51 -1.46
N VAL A 37 -8.08 -0.41 -2.36
CA VAL A 37 -7.85 -0.29 -3.80
C VAL A 37 -9.18 -0.48 -4.52
N GLU A 38 -9.49 0.41 -5.46
CA GLU A 38 -10.73 0.41 -6.22
C GLU A 38 -10.44 0.54 -7.71
N THR A 39 -10.96 -0.38 -8.50
CA THR A 39 -11.08 -0.28 -9.96
C THR A 39 -12.50 0.04 -10.36
N LYS A 40 -12.81 -0.04 -11.64
CA LYS A 40 -14.17 0.18 -12.16
C LYS A 40 -15.17 -0.82 -11.57
N SER A 41 -14.77 -2.07 -11.34
CA SER A 41 -15.66 -3.17 -10.96
C SER A 41 -15.26 -3.90 -9.68
N THR A 42 -14.04 -3.72 -9.19
CA THR A 42 -13.51 -4.45 -8.04
C THR A 42 -13.01 -3.52 -6.94
N ARG A 43 -13.24 -3.91 -5.69
CA ARG A 43 -12.81 -3.20 -4.48
C ARG A 43 -12.10 -4.16 -3.55
N LEU A 44 -10.86 -3.87 -3.23
CA LEU A 44 -10.01 -4.71 -2.40
C LEU A 44 -9.61 -3.99 -1.12
N LEU A 45 -9.42 -4.77 -0.06
CA LEU A 45 -8.60 -4.36 1.07
C LEU A 45 -7.30 -5.17 1.07
N VAL A 46 -6.22 -4.50 1.39
CA VAL A 46 -4.93 -5.13 1.69
C VAL A 46 -4.65 -4.85 3.16
N ASP A 47 -4.50 -5.92 3.91
CA ASP A 47 -4.34 -5.98 5.36
C ASP A 47 -5.54 -5.49 6.21
N ALA A 48 -5.61 -6.03 7.42
CA ALA A 48 -6.65 -5.80 8.41
C ALA A 48 -6.05 -5.51 9.80
N GLY A 49 -5.05 -4.64 9.83
CA GLY A 49 -4.34 -4.25 11.05
C GLY A 49 -5.10 -3.26 11.92
N ILE A 50 -6.15 -2.63 11.42
CA ILE A 50 -7.05 -1.77 12.20
C ILE A 50 -8.37 -2.48 12.51
N SER A 51 -9.16 -1.95 13.44
CA SER A 51 -10.46 -2.56 13.73
C SER A 51 -11.43 -2.42 12.56
N ALA A 52 -12.31 -3.39 12.37
CA ALA A 52 -13.33 -3.38 11.34
C ALA A 52 -14.24 -2.13 11.41
N ARG A 53 -14.46 -1.59 12.62
CA ARG A 53 -15.19 -0.34 12.83
C ARG A 53 -14.40 0.87 12.29
N GLN A 54 -13.11 0.96 12.59
CA GLN A 54 -12.27 2.06 12.07
C GLN A 54 -12.21 2.04 10.55
N ALA A 55 -12.00 0.87 9.93
CA ALA A 55 -12.00 0.75 8.49
C ALA A 55 -13.33 1.21 7.86
N ALA A 56 -14.46 0.76 8.42
CA ALA A 56 -15.77 1.18 7.95
C ALA A 56 -15.99 2.71 8.07
N CYS A 57 -15.61 3.31 9.20
CA CYS A 57 -15.71 4.76 9.40
C CYS A 57 -14.84 5.54 8.42
N ARG A 58 -13.59 5.10 8.19
CA ARG A 58 -12.65 5.78 7.29
C ARG A 58 -13.06 5.64 5.82
N LEU A 59 -13.53 4.48 5.40
CA LEU A 59 -14.11 4.33 4.07
C LEU A 59 -15.33 5.24 3.88
N ALA A 60 -16.22 5.31 4.87
CA ALA A 60 -17.39 6.19 4.81
C ALA A 60 -17.01 7.67 4.72
N ALA A 61 -15.94 8.11 5.39
CA ALA A 61 -15.41 9.48 5.28
C ALA A 61 -14.95 9.82 3.86
N THR A 62 -14.54 8.82 3.07
CA THR A 62 -14.18 8.98 1.66
C THR A 62 -15.33 8.70 0.69
N GLY A 63 -16.57 8.54 1.20
CA GLY A 63 -17.74 8.26 0.39
C GLY A 63 -17.85 6.81 -0.11
N ARG A 64 -17.19 5.86 0.57
CA ARG A 64 -17.17 4.43 0.23
C ARG A 64 -17.74 3.58 1.35
N GLU A 65 -18.24 2.41 0.98
CA GLU A 65 -18.87 1.49 1.93
C GLU A 65 -18.04 0.21 2.05
N ILE A 66 -17.75 -0.22 3.29
CA ILE A 66 -16.99 -1.44 3.53
C ILE A 66 -17.74 -2.70 3.07
N GLN A 67 -19.06 -2.65 3.01
CA GLN A 67 -19.90 -3.73 2.49
C GLN A 67 -19.72 -3.96 0.98
N ALA A 68 -19.19 -2.97 0.27
CA ALA A 68 -18.91 -3.07 -1.15
C ALA A 68 -17.52 -3.67 -1.44
N VAL A 69 -16.75 -4.00 -0.41
CA VAL A 69 -15.43 -4.65 -0.56
C VAL A 69 -15.61 -6.10 -0.98
N ASP A 70 -14.93 -6.48 -2.05
CA ASP A 70 -15.05 -7.79 -2.68
C ASP A 70 -14.10 -8.84 -2.11
N ALA A 71 -12.91 -8.42 -1.63
CA ALA A 71 -11.92 -9.32 -1.02
C ALA A 71 -10.96 -8.58 -0.09
N LEU A 72 -10.40 -9.34 0.87
CA LEU A 72 -9.35 -8.92 1.79
C LEU A 72 -8.11 -9.78 1.55
N PHE A 73 -7.02 -9.17 1.14
CA PHE A 73 -5.72 -9.80 0.98
C PHE A 73 -4.85 -9.51 2.22
N ILE A 74 -4.23 -10.54 2.78
CA ILE A 74 -3.35 -10.44 3.96
C ILE A 74 -1.92 -10.70 3.51
N SER A 75 -1.04 -9.74 3.78
CA SER A 75 0.36 -9.79 3.42
C SER A 75 1.15 -10.79 4.27
N HIS A 76 1.01 -10.74 5.59
CA HIS A 76 1.71 -11.60 6.53
C HIS A 76 1.01 -11.68 7.90
N ASP A 77 1.58 -12.42 8.86
CA ASP A 77 0.93 -12.81 10.10
C ASP A 77 1.13 -11.84 11.30
N HIS A 78 1.82 -10.72 11.11
CA HIS A 78 1.98 -9.73 12.17
C HIS A 78 0.65 -9.09 12.55
N SER A 79 0.53 -8.70 13.81
CA SER A 79 -0.74 -8.23 14.37
C SER A 79 -1.23 -6.92 13.75
N ASP A 80 -0.31 -6.05 13.35
CA ASP A 80 -0.61 -4.79 12.68
C ASP A 80 -1.00 -4.94 11.20
N HIS A 81 -1.02 -6.18 10.69
CA HIS A 81 -1.55 -6.53 9.37
C HIS A 81 -2.77 -7.46 9.44
N ALA A 82 -2.85 -8.36 10.43
CA ALA A 82 -3.83 -9.44 10.40
C ALA A 82 -4.82 -9.50 11.58
N ARG A 83 -4.61 -8.71 12.66
CA ARG A 83 -5.35 -8.90 13.94
C ARG A 83 -6.87 -8.83 13.82
N SER A 84 -7.40 -8.09 12.85
CA SER A 84 -8.84 -7.91 12.69
C SER A 84 -9.45 -8.69 11.53
N MET A 85 -8.65 -9.48 10.80
CA MET A 85 -9.03 -10.25 9.62
C MET A 85 -10.35 -11.02 9.83
N GLY A 86 -10.44 -11.82 10.89
CA GLY A 86 -11.65 -12.59 11.17
C GLY A 86 -12.87 -11.74 11.52
N THR A 87 -12.68 -10.51 12.03
CA THR A 87 -13.79 -9.59 12.29
C THR A 87 -14.32 -8.99 10.99
N TYR A 88 -13.46 -8.62 10.05
CA TYR A 88 -13.88 -8.16 8.72
C TYR A 88 -14.68 -9.24 8.02
N HIS A 89 -14.13 -10.46 7.98
CA HIS A 89 -14.81 -11.60 7.38
C HIS A 89 -16.21 -11.83 7.95
N ARG A 90 -16.34 -11.98 9.27
CA ARG A 90 -17.63 -12.30 9.92
C ARG A 90 -18.65 -11.17 9.88
N ARG A 91 -18.19 -9.92 9.99
CA ARG A 91 -19.08 -8.76 10.09
C ARG A 91 -19.56 -8.27 8.74
N PHE A 92 -18.72 -8.36 7.73
CA PHE A 92 -18.98 -7.79 6.41
C PHE A 92 -19.04 -8.85 5.30
N ASN A 93 -18.84 -10.11 5.66
CA ASN A 93 -18.82 -11.24 4.73
C ASN A 93 -17.76 -11.09 3.61
N ILE A 94 -16.61 -10.50 3.94
CA ILE A 94 -15.50 -10.29 3.00
C ILE A 94 -14.67 -11.57 2.92
N PRO A 95 -14.49 -12.18 1.74
CA PRO A 95 -13.58 -13.31 1.53
C PRO A 95 -12.13 -12.93 1.88
N VAL A 96 -11.39 -13.88 2.47
CA VAL A 96 -9.99 -13.67 2.88
C VAL A 96 -9.06 -14.44 1.96
N TYR A 97 -8.01 -13.76 1.51
CA TYR A 97 -6.93 -14.30 0.70
C TYR A 97 -5.60 -14.16 1.46
N ALA A 98 -4.89 -15.27 1.67
CA ALA A 98 -3.56 -15.27 2.30
C ALA A 98 -2.78 -16.53 1.91
N THR A 99 -1.47 -16.57 2.20
CA THR A 99 -0.75 -17.84 2.08
C THR A 99 -1.20 -18.82 3.17
N GLU A 100 -1.12 -20.12 2.90
CA GLU A 100 -1.52 -21.11 3.90
C GLU A 100 -0.71 -21.01 5.19
N LYS A 101 0.61 -20.76 5.07
CA LYS A 101 1.49 -20.63 6.24
C LYS A 101 1.18 -19.38 7.06
N THR A 102 0.87 -18.26 6.38
CA THR A 102 0.40 -17.02 7.04
C THR A 102 -0.87 -17.28 7.84
N LEU A 103 -1.87 -17.94 7.26
CA LEU A 103 -3.11 -18.29 7.97
C LEU A 103 -2.86 -19.18 9.18
N GLN A 104 -2.01 -20.21 9.04
CA GLN A 104 -1.64 -21.08 10.14
C GLN A 104 -0.93 -20.32 11.27
N ALA A 105 -0.04 -19.38 10.93
CA ALA A 105 0.64 -18.54 11.90
C ALA A 105 -0.32 -17.59 12.62
N ILE A 106 -1.24 -16.94 11.91
CA ILE A 106 -2.29 -16.09 12.49
C ILE A 106 -3.16 -16.89 13.46
N HIS A 107 -3.61 -18.10 13.08
CA HIS A 107 -4.44 -18.95 13.96
C HIS A 107 -3.71 -19.38 15.23
N ARG A 108 -2.38 -19.58 15.18
CA ARG A 108 -1.59 -19.88 16.39
C ARG A 108 -1.44 -18.69 17.33
N ARG A 109 -1.37 -17.46 16.77
CA ARG A 109 -1.15 -16.23 17.55
C ARG A 109 -2.43 -15.62 18.11
N SER A 110 -3.55 -15.79 17.41
CA SER A 110 -4.80 -15.11 17.76
C SER A 110 -6.05 -15.89 17.35
N ARG A 111 -7.13 -15.69 18.12
CA ARG A 111 -8.43 -16.30 17.80
C ARG A 111 -9.17 -15.48 16.77
N GLN A 112 -9.10 -15.88 15.50
CA GLN A 112 -9.82 -15.22 14.41
C GLN A 112 -11.31 -15.61 14.33
N GLY A 113 -11.74 -16.61 15.10
CA GLY A 113 -13.09 -17.19 14.99
C GLY A 113 -13.25 -18.03 13.73
N VAL A 114 -14.50 -18.36 13.39
CA VAL A 114 -14.81 -19.15 12.20
C VAL A 114 -14.67 -18.31 10.96
N LEU A 115 -13.83 -18.75 10.03
CA LEU A 115 -13.68 -18.19 8.68
C LEU A 115 -14.36 -19.16 7.72
N ARG A 116 -15.37 -18.71 6.97
CA ARG A 116 -16.17 -19.54 6.07
C ARG A 116 -15.66 -19.53 4.63
N GLU A 117 -15.14 -18.39 4.21
CA GLU A 117 -14.65 -18.19 2.85
C GLU A 117 -13.21 -17.68 2.91
N VAL A 118 -12.28 -18.61 2.74
CA VAL A 118 -10.84 -18.38 2.76
C VAL A 118 -10.22 -19.04 1.55
N HIS A 119 -9.45 -18.28 0.83
CA HIS A 119 -8.72 -18.71 -0.35
C HIS A 119 -7.23 -18.64 -0.09
N THR A 120 -6.53 -19.74 -0.37
CA THR A 120 -5.07 -19.78 -0.21
C THR A 120 -4.36 -19.65 -1.54
N PHE A 121 -3.22 -18.99 -1.53
CA PHE A 121 -2.32 -18.90 -2.67
C PHE A 121 -0.88 -19.20 -2.23
N ARG A 122 0.00 -19.42 -3.20
CA ARG A 122 1.44 -19.57 -2.95
C ARG A 122 2.11 -18.21 -3.02
N SER A 123 3.03 -17.94 -2.08
CA SER A 123 3.94 -16.79 -2.19
C SER A 123 4.73 -16.86 -3.50
N GLY A 124 4.90 -15.73 -4.18
CA GLY A 124 5.53 -15.65 -5.50
C GLY A 124 4.64 -16.10 -6.67
N SER A 125 3.31 -16.21 -6.48
CA SER A 125 2.37 -16.58 -7.55
C SER A 125 1.42 -15.45 -7.91
N ASN A 126 0.77 -15.58 -9.06
CA ASN A 126 -0.29 -14.72 -9.53
C ASN A 126 -1.65 -15.25 -9.09
N ILE A 127 -2.50 -14.38 -8.58
CA ILE A 127 -3.89 -14.64 -8.20
C ILE A 127 -4.78 -13.88 -9.18
N HIS A 128 -5.64 -14.61 -9.91
CA HIS A 128 -6.65 -13.98 -10.76
C HIS A 128 -7.92 -13.76 -9.97
N PHE A 129 -8.33 -12.51 -9.83
CA PHE A 129 -9.54 -12.12 -9.11
C PHE A 129 -10.34 -11.15 -9.95
N ARG A 130 -11.45 -11.61 -10.52
CA ARG A 130 -12.25 -10.87 -11.50
C ARG A 130 -11.40 -10.38 -12.67
N GLU A 131 -11.36 -9.05 -12.91
CA GLU A 131 -10.52 -8.45 -13.95
C GLU A 131 -9.06 -8.23 -13.52
N LEU A 132 -8.75 -8.49 -12.24
CA LEU A 132 -7.42 -8.22 -11.70
C LEU A 132 -6.50 -9.42 -11.79
N THR A 133 -5.24 -9.16 -12.05
CA THR A 133 -4.12 -10.04 -11.71
C THR A 133 -3.40 -9.46 -10.50
N ILE A 134 -3.33 -10.22 -9.41
CA ILE A 134 -2.66 -9.82 -8.17
C ILE A 134 -1.42 -10.69 -8.04
N GLU A 135 -0.24 -10.09 -8.21
CA GLU A 135 1.04 -10.77 -8.05
C GLU A 135 1.46 -10.69 -6.58
N SER A 136 1.82 -11.83 -6.01
CA SER A 136 2.40 -11.88 -4.66
C SER A 136 3.92 -11.96 -4.76
N VAL A 137 4.61 -10.96 -4.24
CA VAL A 137 6.08 -10.86 -4.23
C VAL A 137 6.58 -11.27 -2.85
N CYS A 138 7.42 -12.31 -2.75
CA CYS A 138 7.97 -12.74 -1.47
C CYS A 138 8.82 -11.64 -0.84
N THR A 139 8.60 -11.35 0.44
CA THR A 139 9.41 -10.37 1.20
C THR A 139 10.31 -11.08 2.21
N PRO A 140 11.57 -10.62 2.38
CA PRO A 140 12.49 -11.18 3.37
C PRO A 140 12.23 -10.73 4.81
N HIS A 141 11.05 -10.18 5.10
CA HIS A 141 10.64 -9.77 6.44
C HIS A 141 10.43 -10.96 7.40
N ASP A 142 10.51 -10.73 8.71
CA ASP A 142 10.43 -11.77 9.75
C ASP A 142 8.99 -12.31 9.99
N GLY A 143 8.04 -11.98 9.14
CA GLY A 143 6.72 -12.62 9.05
C GLY A 143 6.78 -14.00 8.41
N VAL A 144 5.80 -14.85 8.72
CA VAL A 144 5.72 -16.20 8.16
C VAL A 144 5.17 -16.15 6.74
N ASP A 145 6.00 -16.49 5.74
CA ASP A 145 5.66 -16.56 4.32
C ASP A 145 5.07 -15.23 3.80
N GLY A 146 5.71 -14.11 4.22
CA GLY A 146 5.27 -12.75 3.93
C GLY A 146 5.35 -12.39 2.45
N VAL A 147 4.41 -11.57 2.00
CA VAL A 147 4.34 -11.09 0.63
C VAL A 147 3.97 -9.61 0.56
N ALA A 148 4.49 -8.92 -0.44
CA ALA A 148 3.96 -7.68 -0.97
C ALA A 148 3.02 -8.00 -2.15
N PHE A 149 2.22 -7.02 -2.58
CA PHE A 149 1.27 -7.23 -3.67
C PHE A 149 1.48 -6.21 -4.79
N ILE A 150 1.39 -6.70 -6.04
CA ILE A 150 1.20 -5.86 -7.22
C ILE A 150 -0.20 -6.13 -7.75
N ILE A 151 -1.01 -5.09 -7.90
CA ILE A 151 -2.39 -5.15 -8.37
C ILE A 151 -2.41 -4.57 -9.78
N ASP A 152 -2.78 -5.40 -10.75
CA ASP A 152 -2.80 -5.09 -12.18
C ASP A 152 -4.23 -5.25 -12.72
N ASP A 153 -4.81 -4.21 -13.30
CA ASP A 153 -6.13 -4.24 -13.96
C ASP A 153 -6.03 -4.28 -15.50
N GLY A 154 -4.83 -4.50 -16.03
CA GLY A 154 -4.52 -4.48 -17.46
C GLY A 154 -4.35 -3.07 -18.05
N LEU A 155 -4.59 -2.01 -17.27
CA LEU A 155 -4.43 -0.61 -17.67
C LEU A 155 -3.37 0.11 -16.84
N CYS A 156 -3.22 -0.27 -15.58
CA CYS A 156 -2.19 0.24 -14.69
C CYS A 156 -1.84 -0.77 -13.59
N ARG A 157 -0.68 -0.58 -12.97
CA ARG A 157 -0.10 -1.46 -11.98
C ARG A 157 0.26 -0.70 -10.70
N LEU A 158 -0.34 -1.10 -9.58
CA LEU A 158 -0.07 -0.56 -8.25
C LEU A 158 0.69 -1.57 -7.41
N GLY A 159 1.86 -1.18 -6.91
CA GLY A 159 2.60 -1.96 -5.92
C GLY A 159 2.27 -1.53 -4.48
N ILE A 160 2.09 -2.48 -3.57
CA ILE A 160 1.98 -2.26 -2.11
C ILE A 160 3.09 -3.06 -1.44
N PHE A 161 4.16 -2.37 -1.07
CA PHE A 161 5.42 -2.91 -0.58
C PHE A 161 5.70 -2.39 0.83
N THR A 162 5.06 -2.98 1.82
CA THR A 162 5.36 -2.77 3.25
C THR A 162 6.09 -3.98 3.81
N ASP A 163 6.84 -3.77 4.89
CA ASP A 163 7.54 -4.84 5.60
C ASP A 163 8.47 -5.63 4.68
N LEU A 164 9.43 -4.88 4.11
CA LEU A 164 10.33 -5.40 3.09
C LEU A 164 11.57 -6.09 3.67
N GLY A 165 11.90 -5.87 4.95
CA GLY A 165 13.12 -6.38 5.55
C GLY A 165 14.37 -5.66 5.05
N HIS A 166 14.70 -5.82 3.78
CA HIS A 166 15.81 -5.16 3.10
C HIS A 166 15.57 -5.14 1.59
N VAL A 167 16.37 -4.37 0.85
CA VAL A 167 16.38 -4.40 -0.61
C VAL A 167 16.93 -5.76 -1.08
N PHE A 168 16.10 -6.52 -1.79
CA PHE A 168 16.43 -7.88 -2.25
C PHE A 168 16.49 -7.96 -3.78
N ALA A 169 17.10 -9.02 -4.28
CA ALA A 169 17.24 -9.25 -5.72
C ALA A 169 15.87 -9.36 -6.40
N GLY A 170 15.66 -8.65 -7.50
CA GLY A 170 14.42 -8.59 -8.25
C GLY A 170 13.42 -7.53 -7.78
N LEU A 171 13.66 -6.85 -6.63
CA LEU A 171 12.75 -5.81 -6.15
C LEU A 171 12.73 -4.59 -7.08
N ALA A 172 13.90 -4.16 -7.55
CA ALA A 172 14.02 -3.05 -8.49
C ALA A 172 13.25 -3.34 -9.79
N GLU A 173 13.44 -4.51 -10.36
CA GLU A 173 12.77 -4.97 -11.57
C GLU A 173 11.24 -5.03 -11.39
N CYS A 174 10.77 -5.47 -10.23
CA CYS A 174 9.34 -5.43 -9.91
C CYS A 174 8.81 -3.98 -9.91
N ILE A 175 9.53 -3.06 -9.25
CA ILE A 175 9.08 -1.67 -9.12
C ILE A 175 9.11 -0.95 -10.48
N GLU A 176 10.05 -1.23 -11.37
CA GLU A 176 10.13 -0.62 -12.71
C GLU A 176 8.90 -0.91 -13.59
N THR A 177 8.13 -1.94 -13.26
CA THR A 177 6.89 -2.27 -13.98
C THR A 177 5.65 -1.52 -13.50
N LEU A 178 5.78 -0.69 -12.46
CA LEU A 178 4.64 -0.07 -11.78
C LEU A 178 4.33 1.32 -12.30
N ASP A 179 3.05 1.69 -12.24
CA ASP A 179 2.56 3.05 -12.46
C ASP A 179 2.46 3.86 -11.16
N ALA A 180 2.33 3.17 -10.03
CA ALA A 180 2.30 3.79 -8.71
C ALA A 180 2.79 2.80 -7.64
N ILE A 181 3.33 3.33 -6.55
CA ILE A 181 3.84 2.48 -5.48
C ILE A 181 3.52 3.05 -4.10
N VAL A 182 3.10 2.16 -3.21
CA VAL A 182 3.13 2.33 -1.76
C VAL A 182 4.35 1.59 -1.25
N ILE A 183 5.31 2.29 -0.68
CA ILE A 183 6.59 1.70 -0.26
C ILE A 183 6.89 2.01 1.20
N GLU A 184 7.46 1.04 1.88
CA GLU A 184 7.95 1.22 3.24
C GLU A 184 9.00 2.32 3.32
N SER A 185 8.84 3.19 4.32
CA SER A 185 9.80 4.20 4.74
C SER A 185 9.75 4.24 6.26
N ASN A 186 10.28 3.19 6.91
CA ASN A 186 9.96 2.92 8.31
C ASN A 186 10.67 3.87 9.26
N TYR A 187 11.97 4.03 9.16
CA TYR A 187 12.72 4.78 10.13
C TYR A 187 13.76 5.72 9.52
N ASP A 188 14.06 6.77 10.25
CA ASP A 188 15.27 7.56 10.05
C ASP A 188 16.41 6.96 10.88
N SER A 189 17.58 6.80 10.27
CA SER A 189 18.73 6.12 10.88
C SER A 189 19.25 6.84 12.14
N GLN A 190 19.23 8.18 12.15
CA GLN A 190 19.65 8.97 13.31
C GLN A 190 18.63 8.90 14.44
N MET A 191 17.34 9.00 14.12
CA MET A 191 16.29 8.84 15.11
C MET A 191 16.28 7.43 15.71
N LEU A 192 16.51 6.38 14.91
CA LEU A 192 16.60 5.02 15.44
C LEU A 192 17.80 4.86 16.35
N GLU A 193 18.98 5.38 15.96
CA GLU A 193 20.21 5.27 16.75
C GLU A 193 20.08 5.96 18.11
N HIS A 194 19.54 7.18 18.14
CA HIS A 194 19.41 7.97 19.38
C HIS A 194 18.06 7.80 20.07
N GLY A 195 17.12 7.07 19.45
CA GLY A 195 15.78 6.87 19.94
C GLY A 195 15.70 5.97 21.18
N PRO A 196 14.51 5.89 21.81
CA PRO A 196 14.33 5.26 23.13
C PRO A 196 14.30 3.72 23.08
N TYR A 197 14.40 3.09 21.92
CA TYR A 197 14.30 1.64 21.80
C TYR A 197 15.53 0.93 22.37
N PRO A 198 15.37 -0.25 23.01
CA PRO A 198 16.49 -1.09 23.40
C PRO A 198 17.35 -1.53 22.22
N ALA A 199 18.61 -1.82 22.48
CA ALA A 199 19.58 -2.20 21.43
C ALA A 199 19.12 -3.40 20.59
N ASP A 200 18.56 -4.42 21.22
CA ASP A 200 18.06 -5.62 20.51
C ASP A 200 16.93 -5.28 19.53
N LEU A 201 16.01 -4.37 19.92
CA LEU A 201 14.93 -3.91 19.03
C LEU A 201 15.48 -3.06 17.87
N LYS A 202 16.44 -2.18 18.14
CA LYS A 202 17.13 -1.41 17.09
C LYS A 202 17.84 -2.34 16.10
N ASN A 203 18.53 -3.35 16.58
CA ASN A 203 19.20 -4.35 15.74
C ASN A 203 18.21 -5.18 14.92
N ARG A 204 17.06 -5.55 15.49
CA ARG A 204 15.98 -6.22 14.74
C ARG A 204 15.42 -5.32 13.65
N ILE A 205 15.14 -4.04 13.93
CA ILE A 205 14.58 -3.09 12.97
C ILE A 205 15.50 -2.90 11.77
N ARG A 206 16.81 -2.74 11.97
CA ARG A 206 17.78 -2.56 10.89
C ARG A 206 18.35 -3.86 10.33
N GLY A 207 17.94 -5.00 10.88
CA GLY A 207 18.40 -6.32 10.44
C GLY A 207 17.73 -6.77 9.14
N PRO A 208 18.22 -7.85 8.52
CA PRO A 208 17.77 -8.29 7.20
C PRO A 208 16.29 -8.68 7.14
N GLY A 209 15.69 -9.05 8.27
CA GLY A 209 14.24 -9.30 8.40
C GLY A 209 13.46 -8.14 9.02
N GLY A 210 14.08 -6.98 9.18
CA GLY A 210 13.49 -5.80 9.80
C GLY A 210 12.71 -4.93 8.80
N HIS A 211 13.16 -3.68 8.64
CA HIS A 211 12.46 -2.68 7.81
C HIS A 211 13.43 -1.80 7.03
N LEU A 212 12.95 -1.16 5.95
CA LEU A 212 13.72 -0.17 5.22
C LEU A 212 13.73 1.18 5.95
N SER A 213 14.90 1.80 6.00
CA SER A 213 15.03 3.20 6.37
C SER A 213 14.51 4.13 5.27
N ASN A 214 14.29 5.42 5.62
CA ASN A 214 13.98 6.46 4.64
C ASN A 214 15.04 6.52 3.52
N LEU A 215 16.31 6.38 3.90
CA LEU A 215 17.42 6.46 2.96
C LEU A 215 17.44 5.28 1.99
N GLU A 216 17.37 4.04 2.49
CA GLU A 216 17.37 2.83 1.66
C GLU A 216 16.19 2.80 0.67
N ALA A 217 15.00 3.22 1.13
CA ALA A 217 13.83 3.31 0.25
C ALA A 217 14.01 4.39 -0.84
N ALA A 218 14.56 5.55 -0.50
CA ALA A 218 14.80 6.62 -1.45
C ALA A 218 15.92 6.26 -2.45
N GLU A 219 17.01 5.64 -1.99
CA GLU A 219 18.11 5.17 -2.84
C GLU A 219 17.61 4.08 -3.81
N LEU A 220 16.82 3.12 -3.34
CA LEU A 220 16.20 2.12 -4.20
C LEU A 220 15.41 2.81 -5.33
N LEU A 221 14.51 3.72 -4.99
CA LEU A 221 13.72 4.45 -5.99
C LEU A 221 14.59 5.29 -6.94
N ALA A 222 15.71 5.83 -6.49
CA ALA A 222 16.62 6.60 -7.33
C ALA A 222 17.38 5.76 -8.37
N THR A 223 17.55 4.45 -8.11
CA THR A 223 18.20 3.55 -9.08
C THR A 223 17.31 3.20 -10.27
N LEU A 224 16.01 3.44 -10.16
CA LEU A 224 15.01 3.03 -11.14
C LEU A 224 14.84 4.03 -12.27
N ASN A 225 14.38 3.55 -13.41
CA ASN A 225 13.84 4.42 -14.44
C ASN A 225 12.45 4.93 -14.00
N GLN A 226 12.43 6.12 -13.37
CA GLN A 226 11.23 6.68 -12.73
C GLN A 226 10.16 7.18 -13.70
N ASN A 227 10.35 7.03 -15.01
CA ASN A 227 9.47 7.64 -16.03
C ASN A 227 8.04 7.08 -16.01
N ASN A 228 7.80 5.93 -15.41
CA ASN A 228 6.49 5.30 -15.36
C ASN A 228 5.71 5.64 -14.08
N LEU A 229 6.40 5.95 -12.98
CA LEU A 229 5.74 6.20 -11.70
C LEU A 229 5.00 7.54 -11.69
N GLN A 230 3.69 7.48 -11.57
CA GLN A 230 2.82 8.65 -11.43
C GLN A 230 2.91 9.25 -10.03
N TRP A 231 3.13 8.42 -9.01
CA TRP A 231 3.32 8.84 -7.63
C TRP A 231 3.94 7.74 -6.76
N VAL A 232 4.49 8.15 -5.62
CA VAL A 232 5.00 7.30 -4.56
C VAL A 232 4.30 7.66 -3.25
N CYS A 233 3.79 6.68 -2.51
CA CYS A 233 3.24 6.84 -1.18
C CYS A 233 4.15 6.16 -0.15
N LEU A 234 4.78 6.96 0.72
CA LEU A 234 5.61 6.47 1.80
C LEU A 234 4.73 5.91 2.92
N ALA A 235 4.94 4.68 3.31
CA ALA A 235 4.09 3.95 4.23
C ALA A 235 4.89 3.30 5.38
N HIS A 236 4.17 2.75 6.34
CA HIS A 236 4.70 1.99 7.48
C HIS A 236 5.75 2.76 8.32
N LEU A 237 5.53 4.08 8.51
CA LEU A 237 6.43 4.92 9.29
C LEU A 237 6.41 4.53 10.77
N SER A 238 7.60 4.44 11.39
CA SER A 238 7.76 4.23 12.83
C SER A 238 7.26 5.43 13.63
N GLU A 239 6.55 5.18 14.72
CA GLU A 239 6.05 6.27 15.60
C GLU A 239 7.16 7.01 16.33
N LYS A 240 8.21 6.30 16.71
CA LYS A 240 9.29 6.83 17.57
C LYS A 240 10.56 7.20 16.81
N ASN A 241 10.74 6.61 15.63
CA ASN A 241 11.98 6.75 14.89
C ASN A 241 11.77 7.35 13.50
N ASN A 242 10.61 8.00 13.27
CA ASN A 242 10.33 8.69 12.02
C ASN A 242 9.21 9.73 12.20
N HIS A 243 9.04 10.60 11.24
CA HIS A 243 7.87 11.43 11.03
C HIS A 243 7.74 11.85 9.56
N ALA A 244 6.52 12.15 9.14
CA ALA A 244 6.16 12.38 7.73
C ALA A 244 7.07 13.41 7.03
N GLN A 245 7.36 14.53 7.67
CA GLN A 245 8.18 15.59 7.07
C GLN A 245 9.65 15.15 6.84
N LEU A 246 10.19 14.31 7.73
CA LEU A 246 11.55 13.79 7.60
C LEU A 246 11.62 12.77 6.46
N ALA A 247 10.68 11.82 6.42
CA ALA A 247 10.58 10.87 5.33
C ALA A 247 10.45 11.57 3.97
N LEU A 248 9.54 12.55 3.85
CA LEU A 248 9.38 13.36 2.63
C LEU A 248 10.66 14.09 2.24
N ARG A 249 11.34 14.73 3.20
CA ARG A 249 12.58 15.46 2.94
C ARG A 249 13.66 14.55 2.39
N THR A 250 13.90 13.39 3.05
CA THR A 250 14.91 12.43 2.60
C THR A 250 14.65 11.99 1.16
N HIS A 251 13.40 11.66 0.83
CA HIS A 251 13.06 11.27 -0.54
C HIS A 251 13.19 12.43 -1.53
N GLN A 252 12.78 13.65 -1.17
CA GLN A 252 12.91 14.83 -2.05
C GLN A 252 14.37 15.22 -2.32
N GLU A 253 15.25 15.06 -1.34
CA GLU A 253 16.68 15.33 -1.49
C GLU A 253 17.36 14.35 -2.47
N ILE A 254 16.91 13.10 -2.51
CA ILE A 254 17.47 12.04 -3.34
C ILE A 254 16.80 11.97 -4.72
N LEU A 255 15.47 11.99 -4.77
CA LEU A 255 14.69 11.84 -6.00
C LEU A 255 14.47 13.16 -6.75
N GLY A 256 14.75 14.29 -6.11
CA GLY A 256 14.31 15.58 -6.61
C GLY A 256 12.80 15.77 -6.44
N LYS A 257 12.22 16.71 -7.23
CA LYS A 257 10.77 17.05 -7.17
C LYS A 257 9.99 16.55 -8.39
N THR A 258 10.47 15.51 -9.04
CA THR A 258 9.91 15.03 -10.30
C THR A 258 8.68 14.14 -10.11
N ILE A 259 8.63 13.37 -9.01
CA ILE A 259 7.54 12.44 -8.71
C ILE A 259 6.72 12.98 -7.54
N PRO A 260 5.39 13.03 -7.62
CA PRO A 260 4.51 13.33 -6.50
C PRO A 260 4.73 12.34 -5.36
N LEU A 261 5.01 12.86 -4.15
CA LEU A 261 5.21 12.08 -2.94
C LEU A 261 4.06 12.29 -1.97
N TYR A 262 3.48 11.19 -1.49
CA TYR A 262 2.47 11.15 -0.43
C TYR A 262 3.03 10.43 0.79
N VAL A 263 2.40 10.61 1.94
CA VAL A 263 2.70 9.85 3.16
C VAL A 263 1.40 9.28 3.71
N ALA A 264 1.38 7.98 3.92
CA ALA A 264 0.27 7.31 4.59
C ALA A 264 0.27 7.65 6.08
N ASP A 265 -0.84 8.17 6.57
CA ASP A 265 -0.96 8.61 7.96
C ASP A 265 -1.18 7.42 8.92
N ARG A 266 -0.66 7.56 10.14
CA ARG A 266 -0.76 6.56 11.20
C ARG A 266 -2.15 6.50 11.84
N TYR A 267 -2.93 7.55 11.77
CA TYR A 267 -4.18 7.70 12.53
C TYR A 267 -5.38 8.10 11.69
N GLN A 268 -5.18 8.48 10.42
CA GLN A 268 -6.23 8.99 9.54
C GLN A 268 -6.14 8.31 8.17
N GLU A 269 -7.24 8.34 7.45
CA GLU A 269 -7.28 7.97 6.03
C GLU A 269 -6.65 9.07 5.17
N SER A 270 -6.04 8.65 4.06
CA SER A 270 -5.57 9.57 3.01
C SER A 270 -6.74 10.06 2.16
N GLU A 271 -6.50 11.13 1.42
CA GLU A 271 -7.31 11.42 0.25
C GLU A 271 -7.25 10.25 -0.75
N CYS A 272 -8.23 10.21 -1.65
CA CYS A 272 -8.24 9.24 -2.73
C CYS A 272 -7.20 9.64 -3.79
N ILE A 273 -6.19 8.80 -3.99
CA ILE A 273 -5.14 9.00 -4.99
C ILE A 273 -5.50 8.19 -6.24
N GLU A 274 -5.49 8.83 -7.40
CA GLU A 274 -5.86 8.21 -8.67
C GLU A 274 -4.62 7.73 -9.43
N ILE A 275 -4.78 6.62 -10.15
CA ILE A 275 -3.80 6.10 -11.11
C ILE A 275 -4.48 6.15 -12.48
N LEU A 276 -3.88 6.89 -13.39
CA LEU A 276 -4.36 7.00 -14.75
C LEU A 276 -3.87 5.81 -15.57
N PRO A 277 -4.64 5.40 -16.59
CA PRO A 277 -4.16 4.37 -17.51
C PRO A 277 -2.82 4.77 -18.11
N SER A 278 -1.86 3.84 -18.12
CA SER A 278 -0.63 4.03 -18.89
C SER A 278 -1.01 4.18 -20.34
N VAL A 279 -0.60 5.27 -20.95
CA VAL A 279 -0.75 5.42 -22.40
C VAL A 279 0.18 4.42 -23.04
N SER A 280 -0.32 3.20 -23.27
CA SER A 280 0.40 2.25 -24.11
C SER A 280 0.60 2.95 -25.46
N ASN A 281 1.84 3.22 -25.82
CA ASN A 281 2.21 3.45 -27.21
C ASN A 281 1.81 2.17 -27.98
N THR A 282 0.55 2.09 -28.35
CA THR A 282 0.10 1.08 -29.31
C THR A 282 0.87 1.35 -30.60
N PRO A 283 1.58 0.35 -31.14
CA PRO A 283 2.43 0.51 -32.31
C PRO A 283 1.66 0.94 -33.56
#